data_89049ac79868ee43c61fad65efa728d7
#
_entry.id   89049ac79868ee43c61fad65efa728d7
#
_cell.length_a   1.000
_cell.length_b   1.000
_cell.length_c   1.000
_cell.angle_alpha   90.00
_cell.angle_beta   90.00
_cell.angle_gamma   90.00
#
_symmetry.space_group_name_H-M   'P 1'
#
loop_
_entity.id
_entity.type
_entity.pdbx_description
1 polymer ?
#
loop_
_entity_poly.entity_id
_entity_poly.type
_entity_poly.pdbx_seq_one_letter_code
_entity_poly.pdbx_strand_id
1 'polypeptide(L)'
;ELSVAVLAVDPSSTFTGGAVLGDRVRMGELQGDPGVFVRSLATRGHLGGLTATATMIVDAFDAAGWDIVIAETVGVGQAEIDIAALAHATVVVCAPGLGDVVQGIKAGIMEIADVLVLNKADLPNADLATRQLTEAVEYMPQAARPALVQTVAKTDVGVAALAELVVDHCPKTATPDQGERRRRVRRLLTAFSVLRLRDRLDTSKAQAFDDICDAVLEDGLDFEAAAARTLTLGA
;
A
#
# COMPACT_ATOMS: atom_id res chain seq x y z
N GLU A 1 -0.39 -14.76 -22.64
CA GLU A 1 0.38 -13.80 -21.84
C GLU A 1 -0.63 -12.94 -21.07
N LEU A 2 -0.36 -12.67 -19.77
CA LEU A 2 -1.19 -11.80 -18.94
C LEU A 2 -0.70 -10.37 -19.08
N SER A 3 -1.64 -9.42 -19.13
CA SER A 3 -1.32 -7.99 -19.09
C SER A 3 -1.21 -7.51 -17.64
N VAL A 4 -0.23 -6.64 -17.35
CA VAL A 4 0.10 -6.20 -16.00
C VAL A 4 0.10 -4.68 -15.88
N ALA A 5 -0.70 -4.14 -14.97
CA ALA A 5 -0.61 -2.74 -14.57
C ALA A 5 0.11 -2.61 -13.23
N VAL A 6 1.06 -1.71 -13.13
CA VAL A 6 1.83 -1.43 -11.90
C VAL A 6 1.47 -0.04 -11.39
N LEU A 7 1.00 0.03 -10.16
CA LEU A 7 0.87 1.26 -9.39
C LEU A 7 2.04 1.36 -8.42
N ALA A 8 3.05 2.15 -8.74
CA ALA A 8 4.18 2.41 -7.86
C ALA A 8 3.85 3.57 -6.91
N VAL A 9 3.80 3.30 -5.62
CA VAL A 9 3.47 4.29 -4.59
C VAL A 9 4.75 4.79 -3.95
N ASP A 10 5.23 5.94 -4.42
CA ASP A 10 6.48 6.55 -3.98
C ASP A 10 6.31 7.47 -2.76
N PRO A 11 7.26 7.47 -1.81
CA PRO A 11 7.31 8.52 -0.80
C PRO A 11 7.54 9.87 -1.49
N SER A 12 6.88 10.91 -0.99
CA SER A 12 7.05 12.26 -1.51
C SER A 12 8.41 12.83 -1.10
N SER A 13 9.04 13.55 -2.01
CA SER A 13 10.15 14.43 -1.66
C SER A 13 9.66 15.50 -0.68
N THR A 14 10.30 15.62 0.47
CA THR A 14 10.03 16.69 1.45
C THR A 14 10.31 18.09 0.89
N PHE A 15 11.11 18.19 -0.18
CA PHE A 15 11.51 19.45 -0.80
C PHE A 15 10.62 19.87 -1.97
N THR A 16 10.13 18.94 -2.78
CA THR A 16 9.40 19.27 -4.02
C THR A 16 7.93 18.84 -3.98
N GLY A 17 7.51 18.07 -2.98
CA GLY A 17 6.16 17.48 -2.90
C GLY A 17 5.82 16.50 -4.02
N GLY A 18 6.76 16.26 -4.94
CA GLY A 18 6.61 15.32 -6.06
C GLY A 18 7.10 13.92 -5.72
N ALA A 19 6.73 12.92 -6.52
CA ALA A 19 7.29 11.58 -6.44
C ALA A 19 8.82 11.65 -6.61
N VAL A 20 9.56 10.97 -5.74
CA VAL A 20 10.98 10.77 -5.97
C VAL A 20 11.07 9.85 -7.19
N LEU A 21 11.66 10.35 -8.29
CA LEU A 21 11.74 9.74 -9.63
C LEU A 21 12.31 8.30 -9.70
N GLY A 22 12.55 7.64 -8.57
CA GLY A 22 13.29 6.39 -8.48
C GLY A 22 12.62 5.20 -9.17
N ASP A 23 11.33 5.01 -9.00
CA ASP A 23 10.69 3.75 -9.40
C ASP A 23 10.41 3.68 -10.90
N ARG A 24 10.00 4.79 -11.51
CA ARG A 24 9.80 4.84 -12.96
C ARG A 24 11.11 4.68 -13.74
N VAL A 25 12.22 5.15 -13.19
CA VAL A 25 13.57 4.98 -13.79
C VAL A 25 14.03 3.53 -13.64
N ARG A 26 13.73 2.88 -12.51
CA ARG A 26 14.07 1.47 -12.28
C ARG A 26 13.27 0.51 -13.17
N MET A 27 12.06 0.89 -13.56
CA MET A 27 11.19 0.12 -14.45
C MET A 27 11.33 0.52 -15.94
N GLY A 28 12.41 1.27 -16.28
CA GLY A 28 12.64 1.76 -17.65
C GLY A 28 12.76 0.67 -18.71
N GLU A 29 13.23 -0.51 -18.34
CA GLU A 29 13.33 -1.67 -19.24
C GLU A 29 11.95 -2.21 -19.67
N LEU A 30 10.90 -1.94 -18.90
CA LEU A 30 9.52 -2.31 -19.22
C LEU A 30 8.81 -1.26 -20.10
N GLN A 31 9.47 -0.11 -20.35
CA GLN A 31 8.90 0.92 -21.21
C GLN A 31 8.89 0.45 -22.67
N GLY A 32 7.71 0.30 -23.22
CA GLY A 32 7.52 -0.18 -24.60
C GLY A 32 6.98 -1.60 -24.71
N ASP A 33 6.86 -2.32 -23.61
CA ASP A 33 6.11 -3.58 -23.57
C ASP A 33 4.61 -3.27 -23.57
N PRO A 34 3.85 -3.67 -24.63
CA PRO A 34 2.42 -3.39 -24.72
C PRO A 34 1.60 -4.14 -23.65
N GLY A 35 2.16 -5.18 -23.04
CA GLY A 35 1.55 -5.95 -21.95
C GLY A 35 1.80 -5.34 -20.57
N VAL A 36 2.56 -4.23 -20.45
CA VAL A 36 2.91 -3.63 -19.16
C VAL A 36 2.59 -2.13 -19.13
N PHE A 37 1.85 -1.71 -18.11
CA PHE A 37 1.60 -0.29 -17.85
C PHE A 37 2.07 0.10 -16.44
N VAL A 38 2.83 1.18 -16.33
CA VAL A 38 3.37 1.66 -15.05
C VAL A 38 2.88 3.07 -14.75
N ARG A 39 2.31 3.25 -13.57
CA ARG A 39 1.87 4.55 -13.04
C ARG A 39 2.45 4.79 -11.65
N SER A 40 3.14 5.91 -11.45
CA SER A 40 3.61 6.35 -10.12
C SER A 40 2.58 7.23 -9.44
N LEU A 41 2.46 7.08 -8.13
CA LEU A 41 1.64 7.87 -7.23
C LEU A 41 2.49 8.39 -6.07
N ALA A 42 2.57 9.71 -5.89
CA ALA A 42 3.29 10.33 -4.78
C ALA A 42 2.40 10.41 -3.53
N THR A 43 2.95 10.07 -2.36
CA THR A 43 2.21 10.09 -1.09
C THR A 43 1.83 11.50 -0.61
N ARG A 44 2.58 12.52 -1.03
CA ARG A 44 2.44 13.95 -0.65
C ARG A 44 2.24 14.19 0.85
N GLY A 45 2.77 13.32 1.70
CA GLY A 45 2.65 13.40 3.16
C GLY A 45 1.23 13.13 3.71
N HIS A 46 0.31 12.60 2.91
CA HIS A 46 -1.11 12.49 3.26
C HIS A 46 -1.57 11.03 3.28
N LEU A 47 -1.52 10.40 4.45
CA LEU A 47 -1.83 8.99 4.63
C LEU A 47 -3.25 8.60 4.14
N GLY A 48 -4.29 9.31 4.56
CA GLY A 48 -5.68 8.98 4.18
C GLY A 48 -6.02 9.23 2.70
N GLY A 49 -5.39 10.25 2.09
CA GLY A 49 -5.61 10.60 0.68
C GLY A 49 -4.97 9.63 -0.30
N LEU A 50 -3.87 9.01 0.11
CA LEU A 50 -3.14 8.04 -0.69
C LEU A 50 -4.00 6.80 -0.97
N THR A 51 -4.63 6.23 0.07
CA THR A 51 -5.46 5.03 -0.05
C THR A 51 -6.65 5.25 -0.99
N ALA A 52 -7.32 6.41 -0.90
CA ALA A 52 -8.43 6.74 -1.79
C ALA A 52 -7.97 6.83 -3.26
N THR A 53 -6.88 7.55 -3.51
CA THR A 53 -6.33 7.72 -4.86
C THR A 53 -5.82 6.38 -5.42
N ALA A 54 -5.12 5.58 -4.62
CA ALA A 54 -4.66 4.25 -5.01
C ALA A 54 -5.84 3.35 -5.39
N THR A 55 -6.90 3.33 -4.58
CA THR A 55 -8.12 2.53 -4.87
C THR A 55 -8.73 2.93 -6.20
N MET A 56 -8.85 4.23 -6.48
CA MET A 56 -9.41 4.71 -7.77
C MET A 56 -8.56 4.27 -8.96
N ILE A 57 -7.24 4.32 -8.82
CA ILE A 57 -6.34 3.92 -9.91
C ILE A 57 -6.42 2.41 -10.12
N VAL A 58 -6.45 1.62 -9.06
CA VAL A 58 -6.63 0.16 -9.13
C VAL A 58 -7.97 -0.17 -9.79
N ASP A 59 -9.05 0.52 -9.42
CA ASP A 59 -10.37 0.34 -10.05
C ASP A 59 -10.38 0.73 -11.53
N ALA A 60 -9.63 1.77 -11.90
CA ALA A 60 -9.49 2.18 -13.29
C ALA A 60 -8.71 1.15 -14.12
N PHE A 61 -7.67 0.53 -13.55
CA PHE A 61 -6.92 -0.53 -14.22
C PHE A 61 -7.78 -1.79 -14.41
N ASP A 62 -8.54 -2.20 -13.39
CA ASP A 62 -9.49 -3.30 -13.46
C ASP A 62 -10.55 -3.05 -14.55
N ALA A 63 -11.14 -1.84 -14.57
CA ALA A 63 -12.11 -1.43 -15.59
C ALA A 63 -11.52 -1.33 -17.00
N ALA A 64 -10.22 -1.07 -17.13
CA ALA A 64 -9.52 -1.05 -18.41
C ALA A 64 -9.16 -2.45 -18.92
N GLY A 65 -9.40 -3.50 -18.12
CA GLY A 65 -9.24 -4.91 -18.52
C GLY A 65 -7.81 -5.45 -18.33
N TRP A 66 -7.01 -4.86 -17.42
CA TRP A 66 -5.72 -5.42 -17.04
C TRP A 66 -5.92 -6.71 -16.23
N ASP A 67 -5.22 -7.79 -16.62
CA ASP A 67 -5.34 -9.10 -15.97
C ASP A 67 -4.81 -9.11 -14.55
N ILE A 68 -3.71 -8.39 -14.30
CA ILE A 68 -3.06 -8.27 -13.00
C ILE A 68 -2.77 -6.80 -12.70
N VAL A 69 -3.08 -6.38 -11.47
CA VAL A 69 -2.71 -5.06 -10.96
C VAL A 69 -1.76 -5.24 -9.77
N ILE A 70 -0.54 -4.73 -9.89
CA ILE A 70 0.47 -4.74 -8.83
C ILE A 70 0.51 -3.35 -8.19
N ALA A 71 0.17 -3.25 -6.90
CA ALA A 71 0.41 -2.05 -6.12
C ALA A 71 1.73 -2.21 -5.36
N GLU A 72 2.78 -1.51 -5.80
CA GLU A 72 4.10 -1.52 -5.16
C GLU A 72 4.20 -0.36 -4.20
N THR A 73 4.66 -0.64 -2.98
CA THR A 73 4.88 0.38 -1.95
C THR A 73 6.31 0.32 -1.44
N VAL A 74 6.85 1.48 -1.07
CA VAL A 74 8.20 1.61 -0.51
C VAL A 74 8.11 1.81 0.99
N GLY A 75 8.60 0.83 1.74
CA GLY A 75 8.62 0.87 3.21
C GLY A 75 7.51 0.04 3.86
N VAL A 76 7.39 0.20 5.16
CA VAL A 76 6.49 -0.57 6.03
C VAL A 76 5.85 0.37 7.04
N GLY A 77 4.84 1.11 6.62
CA GLY A 77 4.07 2.04 7.44
C GLY A 77 2.57 1.76 7.42
N GLN A 78 1.80 2.65 8.02
CA GLN A 78 0.34 2.49 8.07
C GLN A 78 -0.31 2.61 6.68
N ALA A 79 0.24 3.47 5.81
CA ALA A 79 -0.29 3.65 4.45
C ALA A 79 -0.13 2.40 3.59
N GLU A 80 0.95 1.67 3.77
CA GLU A 80 1.25 0.42 3.08
C GLU A 80 0.29 -0.69 3.52
N ILE A 81 -0.03 -0.77 4.82
CA ILE A 81 -1.04 -1.68 5.36
C ILE A 81 -2.43 -1.36 4.77
N ASP A 82 -2.79 -0.09 4.70
CA ASP A 82 -4.07 0.34 4.14
C ASP A 82 -4.18 0.00 2.64
N ILE A 83 -3.06 0.08 1.89
CA ILE A 83 -3.00 -0.32 0.48
C ILE A 83 -3.08 -1.84 0.35
N ALA A 84 -2.38 -2.60 1.20
CA ALA A 84 -2.45 -4.05 1.21
C ALA A 84 -3.90 -4.56 1.38
N ALA A 85 -4.72 -3.86 2.16
CA ALA A 85 -6.14 -4.19 2.33
C ALA A 85 -6.99 -4.05 1.04
N LEU A 86 -6.44 -3.48 -0.04
CA LEU A 86 -7.08 -3.41 -1.35
C LEU A 86 -6.77 -4.62 -2.23
N ALA A 87 -5.68 -5.33 -1.93
CA ALA A 87 -5.18 -6.43 -2.74
C ALA A 87 -5.91 -7.74 -2.46
N HIS A 88 -5.87 -8.66 -3.42
CA HIS A 88 -6.32 -10.04 -3.25
C HIS A 88 -5.21 -10.92 -2.66
N ALA A 89 -3.96 -10.54 -2.88
CA ALA A 89 -2.79 -11.18 -2.31
C ALA A 89 -1.78 -10.11 -1.88
N THR A 90 -1.21 -10.26 -0.70
CA THR A 90 -0.19 -9.38 -0.14
C THR A 90 1.14 -10.09 -0.13
N VAL A 91 2.12 -9.54 -0.86
CA VAL A 91 3.48 -10.05 -0.92
C VAL A 91 4.39 -9.13 -0.10
N VAL A 92 4.98 -9.66 0.96
CA VAL A 92 5.96 -8.92 1.77
C VAL A 92 7.36 -9.35 1.35
N VAL A 93 8.14 -8.39 0.84
CA VAL A 93 9.51 -8.63 0.36
C VAL A 93 10.52 -8.13 1.37
N CYS A 94 11.42 -9.01 1.78
CA CYS A 94 12.57 -8.70 2.62
C CYS A 94 13.88 -9.15 1.95
N ALA A 95 15.00 -8.72 2.51
CA ALA A 95 16.32 -9.12 2.02
C ALA A 95 17.24 -9.43 3.22
N PRO A 96 18.26 -10.29 3.04
CA PRO A 96 19.28 -10.49 4.05
C PRO A 96 19.97 -9.17 4.38
N GLY A 97 20.11 -8.86 5.67
CA GLY A 97 20.72 -7.62 6.17
C GLY A 97 21.80 -7.87 7.20
N LEU A 98 22.35 -6.79 7.79
CA LEU A 98 23.34 -6.82 8.86
C LEU A 98 22.71 -7.04 10.25
N GLY A 99 21.47 -7.53 10.33
CA GLY A 99 20.74 -7.72 11.59
C GLY A 99 19.66 -8.78 11.48
N ASP A 100 18.82 -8.83 12.50
CA ASP A 100 17.66 -9.72 12.54
C ASP A 100 16.61 -9.27 11.54
N VAL A 101 16.35 -10.10 10.53
CA VAL A 101 15.36 -9.80 9.47
C VAL A 101 13.96 -9.69 10.07
N VAL A 102 13.65 -10.48 11.10
CA VAL A 102 12.33 -10.46 11.75
C VAL A 102 12.10 -9.15 12.50
N GLN A 103 13.16 -8.59 13.14
CA GLN A 103 13.05 -7.26 13.78
C GLN A 103 12.86 -6.12 12.78
N GLY A 104 13.38 -6.27 11.56
CA GLY A 104 13.17 -5.33 10.47
C GLY A 104 11.74 -5.36 9.91
N ILE A 105 11.06 -6.49 10.05
CA ILE A 105 9.65 -6.65 9.66
C ILE A 105 8.79 -6.33 10.87
N LYS A 106 8.09 -5.20 10.83
CA LYS A 106 7.14 -4.85 11.91
C LYS A 106 6.10 -5.96 12.05
N ALA A 107 5.84 -6.42 13.28
CA ALA A 107 4.99 -7.56 13.58
C ALA A 107 3.63 -7.55 12.83
N GLY A 108 2.97 -6.39 12.70
CA GLY A 108 1.70 -6.27 12.00
C GLY A 108 1.75 -6.50 10.48
N ILE A 109 2.94 -6.47 9.87
CA ILE A 109 3.08 -6.70 8.42
C ILE A 109 3.14 -8.18 8.09
N MET A 110 3.73 -8.98 8.96
CA MET A 110 3.72 -10.44 8.79
C MET A 110 2.30 -11.01 8.86
N GLU A 111 1.43 -10.41 9.68
CA GLU A 111 0.05 -10.87 9.87
C GLU A 111 -0.84 -10.65 8.63
N ILE A 112 -0.46 -9.72 7.75
CA ILE A 112 -1.22 -9.43 6.52
C ILE A 112 -0.61 -10.08 5.28
N ALA A 113 0.55 -10.76 5.41
CA ALA A 113 1.24 -11.38 4.30
C ALA A 113 0.57 -12.70 3.90
N ASP A 114 0.26 -12.88 2.62
CA ASP A 114 -0.09 -14.16 2.02
C ASP A 114 1.17 -14.89 1.55
N VAL A 115 2.14 -14.13 1.06
CA VAL A 115 3.45 -14.61 0.61
C VAL A 115 4.56 -13.77 1.22
N LEU A 116 5.52 -14.43 1.84
CA LEU A 116 6.73 -13.82 2.38
C LEU A 116 7.91 -14.17 1.47
N VAL A 117 8.58 -13.15 0.94
CA VAL A 117 9.69 -13.33 -0.01
C VAL A 117 11.01 -12.89 0.61
N LEU A 118 11.97 -13.78 0.67
CA LEU A 118 13.36 -13.42 0.91
C LEU A 118 14.05 -13.20 -0.44
N ASN A 119 14.11 -11.95 -0.89
CA ASN A 119 14.83 -11.56 -2.09
C ASN A 119 16.33 -11.40 -1.81
N LYS A 120 17.14 -11.40 -2.87
CA LYS A 120 18.61 -11.38 -2.77
C LYS A 120 19.15 -12.58 -1.98
N ALA A 121 18.58 -13.75 -2.21
CA ALA A 121 18.97 -14.99 -1.56
C ALA A 121 20.38 -15.47 -1.94
N ASP A 122 21.04 -14.81 -2.87
CA ASP A 122 22.45 -14.96 -3.24
C ASP A 122 23.42 -14.24 -2.30
N LEU A 123 22.90 -13.35 -1.43
CA LEU A 123 23.76 -12.60 -0.50
C LEU A 123 24.19 -13.45 0.71
N PRO A 124 25.35 -13.12 1.32
CA PRO A 124 25.74 -13.67 2.61
C PRO A 124 24.62 -13.53 3.64
N ASN A 125 24.50 -14.50 4.55
CA ASN A 125 23.44 -14.59 5.58
C ASN A 125 22.02 -14.89 5.07
N ALA A 126 21.81 -15.20 3.82
CA ALA A 126 20.49 -15.62 3.32
C ALA A 126 19.95 -16.87 4.07
N ASP A 127 20.81 -17.85 4.33
CA ASP A 127 20.45 -19.05 5.11
C ASP A 127 20.03 -18.72 6.55
N LEU A 128 20.70 -17.75 7.18
CA LEU A 128 20.33 -17.28 8.53
C LEU A 128 18.98 -16.57 8.48
N ALA A 129 18.80 -15.66 7.53
CA ALA A 129 17.55 -14.94 7.33
C ALA A 129 16.36 -15.88 7.05
N THR A 130 16.60 -16.91 6.23
CA THR A 130 15.57 -17.94 5.95
C THR A 130 15.16 -18.67 7.22
N ARG A 131 16.11 -19.09 8.04
CA ARG A 131 15.80 -19.76 9.32
C ARG A 131 15.02 -18.87 10.25
N GLN A 132 15.43 -17.60 10.41
CA GLN A 132 14.71 -16.63 11.25
C GLN A 132 13.27 -16.41 10.77
N LEU A 133 13.05 -16.27 9.46
CA LEU A 133 11.71 -16.13 8.89
C LEU A 133 10.87 -17.39 9.05
N THR A 134 11.47 -18.58 8.85
CA THR A 134 10.78 -19.85 9.06
C THR A 134 10.33 -20.00 10.50
N GLU A 135 11.22 -19.74 11.46
CA GLU A 135 10.87 -19.77 12.87
C GLU A 135 9.75 -18.78 13.21
N ALA A 136 9.81 -17.56 12.70
CA ALA A 136 8.77 -16.56 12.92
C ALA A 136 7.41 -17.00 12.37
N VAL A 137 7.38 -17.59 11.17
CA VAL A 137 6.16 -18.12 10.54
C VAL A 137 5.61 -19.31 11.35
N GLU A 138 6.46 -20.16 11.91
CA GLU A 138 6.04 -21.30 12.74
C GLU A 138 5.33 -20.88 14.04
N TYR A 139 5.66 -19.72 14.59
CA TYR A 139 4.93 -19.15 15.74
C TYR A 139 3.55 -18.61 15.39
N MET A 140 3.23 -18.40 14.11
CA MET A 140 1.91 -17.92 13.69
C MET A 140 0.88 -19.06 13.71
N PRO A 141 -0.42 -18.73 13.92
CA PRO A 141 -1.50 -19.71 13.75
C PRO A 141 -1.44 -20.36 12.37
N GLN A 142 -1.59 -21.67 12.28
CA GLN A 142 -1.43 -22.42 11.02
C GLN A 142 -2.24 -21.86 9.85
N ALA A 143 -3.46 -21.37 10.12
CA ALA A 143 -4.34 -20.78 9.11
C ALA A 143 -3.89 -19.40 8.59
N ALA A 144 -2.93 -18.75 9.29
CA ALA A 144 -2.43 -17.41 8.95
C ALA A 144 -0.96 -17.44 8.50
N ARG A 145 -0.38 -18.61 8.28
CA ARG A 145 1.02 -18.74 7.87
C ARG A 145 1.19 -18.38 6.41
N PRO A 146 1.99 -17.35 6.08
CA PRO A 146 2.32 -17.05 4.69
C PRO A 146 3.20 -18.15 4.08
N ALA A 147 3.12 -18.30 2.76
CA ALA A 147 4.11 -19.10 2.03
C ALA A 147 5.46 -18.37 2.02
N LEU A 148 6.55 -19.05 2.34
CA LEU A 148 7.90 -18.49 2.29
C LEU A 148 8.62 -18.88 1.00
N VAL A 149 9.10 -17.90 0.23
CA VAL A 149 9.79 -18.07 -1.05
C VAL A 149 11.11 -17.33 -1.04
N GLN A 150 12.15 -17.96 -1.58
CA GLN A 150 13.43 -17.31 -1.84
C GLN A 150 13.52 -16.87 -3.30
N THR A 151 14.04 -15.66 -3.54
CA THR A 151 14.25 -15.15 -4.89
C THR A 151 15.60 -14.45 -5.03
N VAL A 152 16.10 -14.43 -6.25
CA VAL A 152 17.17 -13.54 -6.70
C VAL A 152 16.63 -12.79 -7.92
N ALA A 153 15.89 -11.71 -7.67
CA ALA A 153 15.17 -10.98 -8.71
C ALA A 153 16.09 -10.50 -9.87
N LYS A 154 17.36 -10.25 -9.57
CA LYS A 154 18.35 -9.83 -10.58
C LYS A 154 18.64 -10.89 -11.65
N THR A 155 18.45 -12.16 -11.33
CA THR A 155 18.74 -13.32 -12.19
C THR A 155 17.51 -14.20 -12.41
N ASP A 156 16.32 -13.70 -12.07
CA ASP A 156 15.02 -14.37 -12.19
C ASP A 156 14.88 -15.69 -11.42
N VAL A 157 15.86 -16.03 -10.56
CA VAL A 157 15.78 -17.23 -9.73
C VAL A 157 14.64 -17.11 -8.74
N GLY A 158 13.72 -18.08 -8.75
CA GLY A 158 12.56 -18.15 -7.86
C GLY A 158 11.39 -17.23 -8.25
N VAL A 159 11.56 -16.34 -9.23
CA VAL A 159 10.51 -15.36 -9.63
C VAL A 159 9.30 -16.04 -10.27
N ALA A 160 9.51 -17.06 -11.11
CA ALA A 160 8.41 -17.82 -11.71
C ALA A 160 7.55 -18.53 -10.66
N ALA A 161 8.18 -19.19 -9.69
CA ALA A 161 7.47 -19.83 -8.59
C ALA A 161 6.69 -18.84 -7.72
N LEU A 162 7.27 -17.66 -7.46
CA LEU A 162 6.57 -16.57 -6.79
C LEU A 162 5.34 -16.10 -7.59
N ALA A 163 5.48 -15.92 -8.90
CA ALA A 163 4.38 -15.49 -9.76
C ALA A 163 3.22 -16.52 -9.76
N GLU A 164 3.52 -17.81 -9.83
CA GLU A 164 2.52 -18.88 -9.74
C GLU A 164 1.78 -18.84 -8.39
N LEU A 165 2.50 -18.70 -7.28
CA LEU A 165 1.90 -18.60 -5.95
C LEU A 165 0.98 -17.37 -5.83
N VAL A 166 1.39 -16.21 -6.32
CA VAL A 166 0.58 -14.99 -6.30
C VAL A 166 -0.68 -15.17 -7.13
N VAL A 167 -0.57 -15.73 -8.33
CA VAL A 167 -1.72 -16.00 -9.20
C VAL A 167 -2.68 -17.00 -8.57
N ASP A 168 -2.18 -18.00 -7.84
CA ASP A 168 -3.04 -18.97 -7.16
C ASP A 168 -3.79 -18.40 -5.95
N HIS A 169 -3.26 -17.35 -5.31
CA HIS A 169 -3.96 -16.59 -4.27
C HIS A 169 -5.02 -15.64 -4.84
N CYS A 170 -4.89 -15.26 -6.12
CA CYS A 170 -5.88 -14.40 -6.77
C CYS A 170 -7.09 -15.23 -7.24
N PRO A 171 -8.32 -14.78 -7.00
CA PRO A 171 -9.52 -15.48 -7.43
C PRO A 171 -9.57 -15.58 -8.96
N LYS A 172 -9.67 -16.79 -9.49
CA LYS A 172 -9.63 -17.10 -10.95
C LYS A 172 -10.86 -16.61 -11.74
N THR A 173 -11.92 -16.19 -11.06
CA THR A 173 -13.15 -15.65 -11.67
C THR A 173 -13.87 -14.80 -10.64
N ALA A 174 -13.46 -13.59 -10.48
CA ALA A 174 -14.16 -12.80 -9.50
C ALA A 174 -14.97 -11.71 -10.17
N THR A 175 -16.19 -12.09 -10.57
CA THR A 175 -17.23 -11.07 -10.46
C THR A 175 -17.45 -10.89 -8.95
N PRO A 176 -16.99 -9.76 -8.36
CA PRO A 176 -17.11 -9.54 -6.92
C PRO A 176 -18.56 -9.73 -6.51
N ASP A 177 -18.81 -10.46 -5.44
CA ASP A 177 -20.16 -10.60 -4.92
C ASP A 177 -20.72 -9.23 -4.48
N GLN A 178 -22.04 -9.16 -4.29
CA GLN A 178 -22.67 -7.89 -3.89
C GLN A 178 -22.12 -7.36 -2.56
N GLY A 179 -21.70 -8.23 -1.65
CA GLY A 179 -21.10 -7.88 -0.38
C GLY A 179 -19.71 -7.24 -0.55
N GLU A 180 -18.88 -7.80 -1.42
CA GLU A 180 -17.56 -7.25 -1.76
C GLU A 180 -17.67 -5.91 -2.45
N ARG A 181 -18.57 -5.78 -3.44
CA ARG A 181 -18.86 -4.49 -4.10
C ARG A 181 -19.27 -3.43 -3.07
N ARG A 182 -20.14 -3.79 -2.12
CA ARG A 182 -20.60 -2.88 -1.07
C ARG A 182 -19.48 -2.49 -0.11
N ARG A 183 -18.60 -3.43 0.28
CA ARG A 183 -17.41 -3.14 1.11
C ARG A 183 -16.45 -2.20 0.37
N ARG A 184 -16.20 -2.44 -0.92
CA ARG A 184 -15.35 -1.59 -1.78
C ARG A 184 -15.91 -0.16 -1.88
N VAL A 185 -17.20 -0.02 -2.21
CA VAL A 185 -17.88 1.30 -2.28
C VAL A 185 -17.84 2.01 -0.94
N ARG A 186 -18.03 1.31 0.18
CA ARG A 186 -17.97 1.89 1.52
C ARG A 186 -16.59 2.44 1.83
N ARG A 187 -15.52 1.69 1.53
CA ARG A 187 -14.12 2.16 1.70
C ARG A 187 -13.85 3.40 0.87
N LEU A 188 -14.23 3.39 -0.40
CA LEU A 188 -14.10 4.53 -1.30
C LEU A 188 -14.84 5.76 -0.78
N LEU A 189 -16.11 5.62 -0.41
CA LEU A 189 -16.90 6.72 0.14
C LEU A 189 -16.27 7.32 1.39
N THR A 190 -15.79 6.47 2.33
CA THR A 190 -15.10 6.93 3.53
C THR A 190 -13.84 7.72 3.16
N ALA A 191 -12.98 7.16 2.32
CA ALA A 191 -11.74 7.79 1.89
C ALA A 191 -11.99 9.12 1.14
N PHE A 192 -12.97 9.15 0.22
CA PHE A 192 -13.36 10.38 -0.47
C PHE A 192 -13.94 11.43 0.47
N SER A 193 -14.74 11.02 1.44
CA SER A 193 -15.31 11.96 2.44
C SER A 193 -14.22 12.63 3.24
N VAL A 194 -13.20 11.87 3.69
CA VAL A 194 -12.04 12.42 4.40
C VAL A 194 -11.25 13.39 3.52
N LEU A 195 -10.99 13.03 2.25
CA LEU A 195 -10.31 13.91 1.30
C LEU A 195 -11.09 15.23 1.09
N ARG A 196 -12.38 15.14 0.84
CA ARG A 196 -13.23 16.29 0.62
C ARG A 196 -13.32 17.20 1.84
N LEU A 197 -13.40 16.59 3.03
CA LEU A 197 -13.37 17.36 4.28
C LEU A 197 -12.06 18.12 4.42
N ARG A 198 -10.95 17.45 4.16
CA ARG A 198 -9.62 18.07 4.22
C ARG A 198 -9.45 19.21 3.23
N ASP A 199 -9.80 18.99 1.94
CA ASP A 199 -9.77 20.04 0.92
C ASP A 199 -10.58 21.27 1.34
N ARG A 200 -11.70 21.06 2.00
CA ARG A 200 -12.52 22.16 2.51
C ARG A 200 -11.85 22.91 3.64
N LEU A 201 -11.18 22.21 4.54
CA LEU A 201 -10.42 22.84 5.64
C LEU A 201 -9.22 23.64 5.10
N ASP A 202 -8.54 23.10 4.10
CA ASP A 202 -7.35 23.75 3.51
C ASP A 202 -7.70 24.96 2.61
N THR A 203 -8.88 24.96 1.98
CA THR A 203 -9.17 25.95 0.91
C THR A 203 -10.23 27.00 1.29
N SER A 204 -11.12 26.75 2.21
CA SER A 204 -12.34 27.55 2.15
C SER A 204 -12.59 28.57 3.26
N LYS A 205 -11.94 28.53 4.37
CA LYS A 205 -12.22 29.49 5.46
C LYS A 205 -11.10 29.47 6.50
N ALA A 206 -9.91 29.88 6.12
CA ALA A 206 -8.82 30.06 7.06
C ALA A 206 -9.30 30.81 8.31
N GLN A 207 -10.04 31.91 8.14
CA GLN A 207 -10.56 32.71 9.23
C GLN A 207 -11.53 31.93 10.16
N ALA A 208 -12.50 31.20 9.61
CA ALA A 208 -13.47 30.47 10.44
C ALA A 208 -12.83 29.25 11.16
N PHE A 209 -11.75 28.72 10.58
CA PHE A 209 -10.96 27.69 11.25
C PHE A 209 -10.06 28.30 12.32
N ASP A 210 -9.47 29.46 12.05
CA ASP A 210 -8.69 30.23 13.01
C ASP A 210 -9.55 30.64 14.22
N ASP A 211 -10.79 31.10 14.00
CA ASP A 211 -11.75 31.43 15.08
C ASP A 211 -12.04 30.22 15.99
N ILE A 212 -12.07 28.98 15.42
CA ILE A 212 -12.21 27.76 16.24
C ILE A 212 -10.92 27.45 17.01
N CYS A 213 -9.76 27.67 16.38
CA CYS A 213 -8.46 27.51 17.06
C CYS A 213 -8.36 28.49 18.26
N ASP A 214 -8.74 29.74 18.05
CA ASP A 214 -8.76 30.75 19.10
C ASP A 214 -9.71 30.37 20.24
N ALA A 215 -10.90 29.84 19.92
CA ALA A 215 -11.83 29.34 20.91
C ALA A 215 -11.27 28.14 21.72
N VAL A 216 -10.45 27.29 21.14
CA VAL A 216 -9.75 26.22 21.87
C VAL A 216 -8.66 26.81 22.77
N LEU A 217 -7.88 27.78 22.26
CA LEU A 217 -6.75 28.35 22.96
C LEU A 217 -7.15 29.32 24.08
N GLU A 218 -8.16 30.17 23.85
CA GLU A 218 -8.54 31.28 24.71
C GLU A 218 -9.79 30.98 25.54
N ASP A 219 -10.80 30.33 24.95
CA ASP A 219 -12.10 30.10 25.58
C ASP A 219 -12.23 28.72 26.21
N GLY A 220 -11.21 27.85 26.08
CA GLY A 220 -11.21 26.51 26.66
C GLY A 220 -12.19 25.53 26.00
N LEU A 221 -12.55 25.78 24.75
CA LEU A 221 -13.35 24.84 23.95
C LEU A 221 -12.62 23.50 23.86
N ASP A 222 -13.28 22.39 24.21
CA ASP A 222 -12.67 21.06 24.08
C ASP A 222 -12.54 20.62 22.62
N PHE A 223 -11.57 19.73 22.36
CA PHE A 223 -11.27 19.27 21.01
C PHE A 223 -12.41 18.55 20.31
N GLU A 224 -13.29 17.84 21.04
CA GLU A 224 -14.42 17.13 20.46
C GLU A 224 -15.49 18.12 19.96
N ALA A 225 -15.80 19.13 20.75
CA ALA A 225 -16.69 20.20 20.36
C ALA A 225 -16.11 21.06 19.23
N ALA A 226 -14.80 21.32 19.26
CA ALA A 226 -14.09 22.02 18.20
C ALA A 226 -14.15 21.23 16.86
N ALA A 227 -13.89 19.93 16.90
CA ALA A 227 -14.00 19.06 15.74
C ALA A 227 -15.43 19.03 15.17
N ALA A 228 -16.45 18.94 16.03
CA ALA A 228 -17.85 19.00 15.62
C ALA A 228 -18.19 20.32 14.90
N ARG A 229 -17.71 21.47 15.40
CA ARG A 229 -17.87 22.78 14.74
C ARG A 229 -17.15 22.80 13.39
N THR A 230 -15.94 22.26 13.33
CA THR A 230 -15.15 22.18 12.09
C THR A 230 -15.87 21.39 11.00
N LEU A 231 -16.52 20.28 11.35
CA LEU A 231 -17.31 19.47 10.42
C LEU A 231 -18.48 20.24 9.80
N THR A 232 -19.00 21.25 10.47
CA THR A 232 -20.11 22.09 9.98
C THR A 232 -19.66 23.27 9.12
N LEU A 233 -18.37 23.62 9.10
CA LEU A 233 -17.82 24.73 8.31
C LEU A 233 -17.96 24.57 6.81
N GLY A 234 -18.48 23.49 6.32
CA GLY A 234 -18.58 23.19 4.91
C GLY A 234 -19.91 22.61 4.44
N ALA A 235 -20.92 22.62 5.30
CA ALA A 235 -22.28 22.21 4.95
C ALA A 235 -23.01 23.30 4.14
#